data_4e6d22f9cfa85ef1e938187f08f9da32
#
_entry.id   4e6d22f9cfa85ef1e938187f08f9da32
#
_cell.length_a   1.000
_cell.length_b   1.000
_cell.length_c   1.000
_cell.angle_alpha   90.00
_cell.angle_beta   90.00
_cell.angle_gamma   90.00
#
_symmetry.space_group_name_H-M   'P 1'
#
loop_
_entity.id
_entity.type
_entity.pdbx_description
1 polymer ?
#
loop_
_entity_poly.entity_id
_entity_poly.type
_entity_poly.pdbx_seq_one_letter_code
_entity_poly.pdbx_strand_id
1 'polypeptide(L)'
;MDVKRFLSGALCAVLLLALCPAAAADAPCEISSAQELSLLRETPDGDFVLTADIDMTGVDWQPIAFSGTLDGGGHTIYNLTVTSLGEDRAETVDGNDKTYDTALTGFFSVLDGAAIRDLSLRGVSIAVDTPENVFAGTLAGFTSPGTALESISVFDARMDLTETCQREPEDEHDRCIAGVGGLVGFGGGTYTNCAVESTLVFSDESVASLRCEQFLGGILSCGNATLTGCAAAIDGYAACRGYAHNGGLVGMFYQYDKTVDIGTISGCAVTGKITFFEDNADRRAYCEAFAGELLTWTNITECTADFRRNEIYDYSAAVKPEKCDAPSYADTVVTGSCDAFGYTEHTCAVCGYSYRDAFTPPQHTPGEWTETKAATESEDGEEVLRCALCGAEIETRAVPKHVSGDWMTVTAPTYDREGLRQRFCADCGVLLGEERIPMLVAASGIEGLPDALTLHYKDTVTLTPMLVPEDVSDKTVRWYSSDIHIASVNPSTGEVRALSRGETVLTCVSGDGFVTKEVPVSVDYTVGQWLIIILLFGWAWY
;
A
#
# COMPACT_ATOMS: atom_id res chain seq x y z
N MET A 1 7.13 -11.02 38.80
CA MET A 1 6.05 -10.25 38.14
C MET A 1 6.61 -8.86 37.94
N ASP A 2 7.04 -8.60 36.72
CA ASP A 2 7.89 -7.44 36.40
C ASP A 2 7.04 -6.21 36.06
N VAL A 3 7.08 -5.22 36.92
CA VAL A 3 6.43 -3.89 36.79
C VAL A 3 6.96 -3.12 35.55
N LYS A 4 8.06 -3.56 34.93
CA LYS A 4 8.65 -2.92 33.74
C LYS A 4 7.95 -3.21 32.42
N ARG A 5 7.09 -4.24 32.34
CA ARG A 5 6.32 -4.54 31.12
C ARG A 5 5.02 -3.76 31.03
N PHE A 6 4.47 -3.28 32.15
CA PHE A 6 3.23 -2.47 32.14
C PHE A 6 3.46 -0.99 31.79
N LEU A 7 4.67 -0.47 32.00
CA LEU A 7 4.97 0.94 31.68
C LEU A 7 5.32 1.18 30.20
N SER A 8 5.71 0.12 29.47
CA SER A 8 6.04 0.21 28.03
C SER A 8 4.78 0.27 27.15
N GLY A 9 3.72 -0.48 27.51
CA GLY A 9 2.46 -0.48 26.75
C GLY A 9 1.63 0.78 26.94
N ALA A 10 1.63 1.34 28.16
CA ALA A 10 0.88 2.57 28.46
C ALA A 10 1.54 3.84 27.89
N LEU A 11 2.87 3.82 27.65
CA LEU A 11 3.57 4.98 27.10
C LEU A 11 3.45 5.06 25.56
N CYS A 12 3.31 3.90 24.87
CA CYS A 12 3.02 3.89 23.43
C CYS A 12 1.57 4.30 23.13
N ALA A 13 0.60 3.87 23.93
CA ALA A 13 -0.81 4.27 23.74
C ALA A 13 -1.03 5.79 23.94
N VAL A 14 -0.30 6.40 24.88
CA VAL A 14 -0.40 7.86 25.14
C VAL A 14 0.28 8.71 24.05
N LEU A 15 1.26 8.15 23.31
CA LEU A 15 1.90 8.88 22.20
C LEU A 15 1.08 8.78 20.89
N LEU A 16 0.32 7.71 20.67
CA LEU A 16 -0.55 7.56 19.49
C LEU A 16 -1.80 8.45 19.55
N LEU A 17 -2.35 8.67 20.75
CA LEU A 17 -3.46 9.63 20.96
C LEU A 17 -3.09 11.10 20.71
N ALA A 18 -1.80 11.41 20.54
CA ALA A 18 -1.34 12.78 20.24
C ALA A 18 -1.12 13.03 18.74
N LEU A 19 -1.24 11.99 17.89
CA LEU A 19 -1.01 12.12 16.44
C LEU A 19 -2.30 12.34 15.62
N CYS A 20 -3.47 12.13 16.21
CA CYS A 20 -4.70 12.63 15.60
C CYS A 20 -4.95 14.04 16.15
N PRO A 21 -4.68 15.11 15.39
CA PRO A 21 -5.05 16.44 15.86
C PRO A 21 -6.57 16.46 15.99
N ALA A 22 -7.07 16.89 17.13
CA ALA A 22 -8.47 17.27 17.31
C ALA A 22 -8.73 18.47 16.38
N ALA A 23 -8.82 18.22 15.09
CA ALA A 23 -9.09 19.20 14.05
C ALA A 23 -10.39 18.82 13.37
N ALA A 24 -11.34 19.69 13.42
CA ALA A 24 -12.57 19.78 12.64
C ALA A 24 -13.29 18.43 12.42
N ALA A 25 -14.47 18.28 12.90
CA ALA A 25 -15.33 17.09 12.91
C ALA A 25 -15.71 16.49 11.51
N ASP A 26 -14.95 16.76 10.45
CA ASP A 26 -15.28 16.37 9.06
C ASP A 26 -14.08 15.93 8.18
N ALA A 27 -12.86 15.79 8.71
CA ALA A 27 -11.72 15.36 7.90
C ALA A 27 -11.30 13.92 8.24
N PRO A 28 -11.07 13.04 7.24
CA PRO A 28 -10.64 11.67 7.48
C PRO A 28 -9.26 11.63 8.18
N CYS A 29 -9.04 10.60 8.99
CA CYS A 29 -7.76 10.37 9.65
C CYS A 29 -6.74 9.84 8.63
N GLU A 30 -5.59 10.49 8.51
CA GLU A 30 -4.53 10.11 7.59
C GLU A 30 -3.70 8.94 8.14
N ILE A 31 -3.42 7.96 7.28
CA ILE A 31 -2.58 6.81 7.57
C ILE A 31 -1.44 6.78 6.54
N SER A 32 -0.19 6.76 7.00
CA SER A 32 1.01 6.76 6.17
C SER A 32 2.01 5.65 6.49
N SER A 33 1.72 4.83 7.49
CA SER A 33 2.65 3.79 7.96
C SER A 33 1.92 2.55 8.48
N ALA A 34 2.62 1.41 8.51
CA ALA A 34 2.10 0.15 9.06
C ALA A 34 1.70 0.28 10.55
N GLN A 35 2.38 1.14 11.30
CA GLN A 35 2.03 1.38 12.70
C GLN A 35 0.71 2.13 12.84
N GLU A 36 0.43 3.09 11.96
CA GLU A 36 -0.80 3.88 11.98
C GLU A 36 -2.02 3.08 11.52
N LEU A 37 -1.85 1.97 10.80
CA LEU A 37 -2.94 1.05 10.49
C LEU A 37 -3.64 0.49 11.76
N SER A 38 -2.96 0.50 12.91
CA SER A 38 -3.60 0.14 14.19
C SER A 38 -4.75 1.06 14.59
N LEU A 39 -4.81 2.29 14.05
CA LEU A 39 -5.90 3.25 14.29
C LEU A 39 -7.25 2.72 13.77
N LEU A 40 -7.25 1.90 12.72
CA LEU A 40 -8.47 1.22 12.25
C LEU A 40 -9.11 0.35 13.34
N ARG A 41 -8.32 -0.20 14.26
CA ARG A 41 -8.79 -1.00 15.39
C ARG A 41 -9.30 -0.13 16.55
N GLU A 42 -8.68 1.04 16.74
CA GLU A 42 -9.03 1.93 17.84
C GLU A 42 -10.35 2.69 17.58
N THR A 43 -10.64 2.97 16.31
CA THR A 43 -11.88 3.64 15.87
C THR A 43 -12.47 2.93 14.66
N PRO A 44 -13.09 1.75 14.85
CA PRO A 44 -13.53 0.91 13.75
C PRO A 44 -14.69 1.47 12.92
N ASP A 45 -15.33 2.53 13.36
CA ASP A 45 -16.39 3.27 12.68
C ASP A 45 -15.89 4.64 12.13
N GLY A 46 -14.58 4.87 12.15
CA GLY A 46 -13.96 6.12 11.71
C GLY A 46 -13.78 6.23 10.20
N ASP A 47 -13.45 7.44 9.77
CA ASP A 47 -13.12 7.76 8.38
C ASP A 47 -11.61 7.88 8.23
N PHE A 48 -11.03 7.12 7.30
CA PHE A 48 -9.59 7.06 7.09
C PHE A 48 -9.20 7.25 5.62
N VAL A 49 -7.99 7.77 5.42
CA VAL A 49 -7.37 7.87 4.09
C VAL A 49 -5.90 7.47 4.17
N LEU A 50 -5.46 6.64 3.20
CA LEU A 50 -4.03 6.39 3.04
C LEU A 50 -3.38 7.59 2.31
N THR A 51 -2.23 8.01 2.78
CA THR A 51 -1.45 9.11 2.19
C THR A 51 -0.08 8.66 1.69
N ALA A 52 0.25 7.38 1.84
CA ALA A 52 1.47 6.76 1.34
C ALA A 52 1.26 5.26 1.13
N ASP A 53 2.12 4.66 0.34
CA ASP A 53 2.25 3.21 0.26
C ASP A 53 2.78 2.64 1.57
N ILE A 54 2.27 1.48 1.99
CA ILE A 54 2.58 0.88 3.29
C ILE A 54 3.16 -0.51 3.11
N ASP A 55 4.38 -0.73 3.61
CA ASP A 55 5.02 -2.05 3.62
C ASP A 55 4.79 -2.74 4.97
N MET A 56 4.13 -3.90 4.92
CA MET A 56 3.81 -4.73 6.08
C MET A 56 4.85 -5.82 6.36
N THR A 57 6.02 -5.77 5.71
CA THR A 57 7.08 -6.76 5.91
C THR A 57 7.46 -6.91 7.39
N GLY A 58 7.31 -8.12 7.93
CA GLY A 58 7.62 -8.43 9.34
C GLY A 58 6.57 -7.97 10.35
N VAL A 59 5.41 -7.49 9.90
CA VAL A 59 4.26 -7.17 10.75
C VAL A 59 3.35 -8.40 10.80
N ASP A 60 3.09 -8.89 12.00
CA ASP A 60 2.08 -9.93 12.26
C ASP A 60 0.71 -9.26 12.39
N TRP A 61 -0.01 -9.22 11.27
CA TRP A 61 -1.30 -8.55 11.21
C TRP A 61 -2.40 -9.41 11.80
N GLN A 62 -3.15 -8.84 12.71
CA GLN A 62 -4.33 -9.48 13.27
C GLN A 62 -5.57 -8.90 12.58
N PRO A 63 -6.45 -9.74 12.00
CA PRO A 63 -7.69 -9.28 11.38
C PRO A 63 -8.53 -8.41 12.31
N ILE A 64 -9.20 -7.41 11.77
CA ILE A 64 -10.03 -6.46 12.53
C ILE A 64 -11.43 -6.36 11.96
N ALA A 65 -12.42 -6.14 12.83
CA ALA A 65 -13.75 -5.72 12.42
C ALA A 65 -13.75 -4.21 12.14
N PHE A 66 -14.41 -3.81 11.06
CA PHE A 66 -14.46 -2.41 10.62
C PHE A 66 -15.82 -2.07 10.01
N SER A 67 -16.31 -0.87 10.31
CA SER A 67 -17.63 -0.39 9.84
C SER A 67 -17.59 1.05 9.30
N GLY A 68 -16.41 1.66 9.30
CA GLY A 68 -16.17 3.02 8.83
C GLY A 68 -15.88 3.12 7.34
N THR A 69 -15.16 4.17 6.96
CA THR A 69 -14.70 4.38 5.59
C THR A 69 -13.17 4.32 5.51
N LEU A 70 -12.65 3.68 4.47
CA LEU A 70 -11.22 3.68 4.16
C LEU A 70 -11.03 4.01 2.68
N ASP A 71 -10.45 5.19 2.44
CA ASP A 71 -10.00 5.59 1.12
C ASP A 71 -8.52 5.23 0.97
N GLY A 72 -8.21 4.30 0.08
CA GLY A 72 -6.84 3.94 -0.23
C GLY A 72 -6.05 5.05 -0.92
N GLY A 73 -6.71 6.08 -1.47
CA GLY A 73 -6.04 7.19 -2.16
C GLY A 73 -5.21 6.76 -3.36
N GLY A 74 -5.45 5.56 -3.90
CA GLY A 74 -4.63 4.93 -4.94
C GLY A 74 -3.32 4.33 -4.42
N HIS A 75 -3.11 4.28 -3.10
CA HIS A 75 -1.92 3.70 -2.48
C HIS A 75 -2.01 2.18 -2.32
N THR A 76 -0.86 1.56 -2.09
CA THR A 76 -0.72 0.11 -1.99
C THR A 76 -0.24 -0.31 -0.60
N ILE A 77 -0.89 -1.33 -0.04
CA ILE A 77 -0.38 -2.07 1.12
C ILE A 77 0.36 -3.31 0.60
N TYR A 78 1.65 -3.39 0.91
CA TYR A 78 2.54 -4.46 0.45
C TYR A 78 2.79 -5.50 1.53
N ASN A 79 3.03 -6.74 1.11
CA ASN A 79 3.59 -7.84 1.93
C ASN A 79 2.78 -8.15 3.20
N LEU A 80 1.46 -8.00 3.11
CA LEU A 80 0.56 -8.36 4.20
C LEU A 80 0.64 -9.87 4.47
N THR A 81 0.94 -10.24 5.70
CA THR A 81 0.93 -11.64 6.15
C THR A 81 -0.10 -11.81 7.26
N VAL A 82 -0.99 -12.81 7.11
CA VAL A 82 -2.01 -13.16 8.10
C VAL A 82 -1.93 -14.65 8.36
N THR A 83 -1.71 -15.03 9.63
CA THR A 83 -1.64 -16.43 10.08
C THR A 83 -2.61 -16.74 11.21
N SER A 84 -3.47 -15.77 11.54
CA SER A 84 -4.44 -15.87 12.63
C SER A 84 -5.86 -15.72 12.16
N LEU A 85 -6.77 -16.30 12.91
CA LEU A 85 -8.21 -16.05 12.75
C LEU A 85 -8.59 -14.77 13.49
N GLY A 86 -9.57 -14.03 12.97
CA GLY A 86 -10.19 -12.93 13.68
C GLY A 86 -11.02 -13.43 14.88
N GLU A 87 -11.24 -12.54 15.84
CA GLU A 87 -12.09 -12.84 17.00
C GLU A 87 -13.57 -12.85 16.65
N ASP A 88 -13.94 -12.11 15.59
CA ASP A 88 -15.32 -12.01 15.12
C ASP A 88 -15.75 -13.28 14.38
N ARG A 89 -17.04 -13.56 14.47
CA ARG A 89 -17.67 -14.76 13.92
C ARG A 89 -18.87 -14.37 13.07
N ALA A 90 -19.14 -15.17 12.05
CA ALA A 90 -20.38 -15.11 11.32
C ALA A 90 -21.15 -16.41 11.48
N GLU A 91 -22.48 -16.31 11.51
CA GLU A 91 -23.34 -17.48 11.38
C GLU A 91 -23.55 -17.78 9.89
N THR A 92 -23.28 -19.00 9.49
CA THR A 92 -23.53 -19.49 8.13
C THR A 92 -24.57 -20.57 8.14
N VAL A 93 -25.41 -20.61 7.12
CA VAL A 93 -26.47 -21.61 6.97
C VAL A 93 -26.14 -22.47 5.75
N ASP A 94 -26.01 -23.76 5.93
CA ASP A 94 -25.85 -24.69 4.81
C ASP A 94 -27.14 -24.94 4.05
N GLY A 95 -27.08 -25.69 2.96
CA GLY A 95 -28.22 -26.05 2.15
C GLY A 95 -29.30 -26.88 2.87
N ASN A 96 -29.06 -27.30 4.12
CA ASN A 96 -29.96 -28.04 4.98
C ASN A 96 -30.52 -27.20 6.15
N ASP A 97 -30.39 -25.86 6.07
CA ASP A 97 -30.80 -24.90 7.11
C ASP A 97 -30.06 -25.08 8.47
N LYS A 98 -28.93 -25.79 8.51
CA LYS A 98 -28.09 -25.91 9.70
C LYS A 98 -27.18 -24.70 9.81
N THR A 99 -27.12 -24.08 10.98
CA THR A 99 -26.30 -22.90 11.26
C THR A 99 -24.98 -23.32 11.90
N TYR A 100 -23.90 -22.73 11.43
CA TYR A 100 -22.54 -22.94 11.89
C TYR A 100 -21.90 -21.63 12.33
N ASP A 101 -21.21 -21.67 13.46
CA ASP A 101 -20.35 -20.58 13.91
C ASP A 101 -19.01 -20.67 13.14
N THR A 102 -18.67 -19.62 12.41
CA THR A 102 -17.57 -19.62 11.45
C THR A 102 -16.58 -18.51 11.73
N ALA A 103 -15.32 -18.84 11.89
CA ALA A 103 -14.21 -17.91 12.05
C ALA A 103 -13.93 -17.14 10.75
N LEU A 104 -13.41 -15.93 10.89
CA LEU A 104 -13.22 -15.02 9.77
C LEU A 104 -11.78 -14.52 9.74
N THR A 105 -11.18 -14.44 8.54
CA THR A 105 -9.79 -13.97 8.39
C THR A 105 -9.56 -13.20 7.10
N GLY A 106 -8.62 -12.25 7.15
CA GLY A 106 -8.23 -11.37 6.04
C GLY A 106 -7.51 -10.14 6.56
N PHE A 107 -7.39 -9.09 5.76
CA PHE A 107 -6.99 -7.79 6.29
C PHE A 107 -8.03 -7.30 7.32
N PHE A 108 -9.30 -7.46 7.00
CA PHE A 108 -10.41 -7.33 7.93
C PHE A 108 -10.99 -8.71 8.26
N SER A 109 -11.40 -8.95 9.52
CA SER A 109 -12.25 -10.10 9.85
C SER A 109 -13.67 -9.84 9.34
N VAL A 110 -14.23 -8.68 9.65
CA VAL A 110 -15.57 -8.24 9.30
C VAL A 110 -15.55 -6.83 8.70
N LEU A 111 -16.31 -6.64 7.64
CA LEU A 111 -16.72 -5.33 7.13
C LEU A 111 -18.25 -5.22 7.29
N ASP A 112 -18.70 -4.40 8.25
CA ASP A 112 -20.13 -4.23 8.55
C ASP A 112 -20.65 -2.85 8.12
N GLY A 113 -21.24 -2.77 6.93
CA GLY A 113 -21.67 -1.51 6.34
C GLY A 113 -20.53 -0.56 5.95
N ALA A 114 -19.31 -1.07 5.93
CA ALA A 114 -18.12 -0.30 5.61
C ALA A 114 -18.06 0.13 4.14
N ALA A 115 -17.36 1.23 3.87
CA ALA A 115 -17.04 1.66 2.52
C ALA A 115 -15.52 1.70 2.31
N ILE A 116 -15.00 0.82 1.43
CA ILE A 116 -13.58 0.75 1.11
C ILE A 116 -13.42 1.08 -0.37
N ARG A 117 -12.50 2.00 -0.69
CA ARG A 117 -12.27 2.39 -2.09
C ARG A 117 -10.81 2.70 -2.39
N ASP A 118 -10.48 2.64 -3.69
CA ASP A 118 -9.20 3.06 -4.26
C ASP A 118 -7.96 2.49 -3.53
N LEU A 119 -8.06 1.21 -3.10
CA LEU A 119 -7.03 0.51 -2.32
C LEU A 119 -6.41 -0.62 -3.14
N SER A 120 -5.08 -0.71 -3.12
CA SER A 120 -4.36 -1.84 -3.66
C SER A 120 -3.73 -2.68 -2.54
N LEU A 121 -3.81 -4.01 -2.66
CA LEU A 121 -3.10 -4.98 -1.83
C LEU A 121 -2.14 -5.76 -2.73
N ARG A 122 -0.87 -5.89 -2.34
CA ARG A 122 0.11 -6.62 -3.15
C ARG A 122 1.02 -7.50 -2.32
N GLY A 123 1.29 -8.73 -2.82
CA GLY A 123 2.12 -9.71 -2.11
C GLY A 123 1.45 -10.18 -0.82
N VAL A 124 0.13 -10.40 -0.85
CA VAL A 124 -0.63 -10.86 0.31
C VAL A 124 -0.40 -12.36 0.52
N SER A 125 -0.09 -12.75 1.74
CA SER A 125 0.05 -14.16 2.16
C SER A 125 -0.87 -14.46 3.32
N ILE A 126 -1.86 -15.32 3.11
CA ILE A 126 -2.75 -15.83 4.15
C ILE A 126 -2.56 -17.34 4.24
N ALA A 127 -2.14 -17.84 5.40
CA ALA A 127 -1.93 -19.26 5.63
C ALA A 127 -2.59 -19.66 6.96
N VAL A 128 -3.63 -20.48 6.86
CA VAL A 128 -4.42 -20.91 8.04
C VAL A 128 -4.64 -22.40 7.98
N ASP A 129 -4.20 -23.09 9.04
CA ASP A 129 -4.53 -24.49 9.34
C ASP A 129 -5.44 -24.49 10.56
N THR A 130 -6.69 -24.92 10.41
CA THR A 130 -7.69 -24.80 11.48
C THR A 130 -8.66 -25.96 11.52
N PRO A 131 -9.07 -26.42 12.72
CA PRO A 131 -10.21 -27.33 12.90
C PRO A 131 -11.55 -26.61 12.98
N GLU A 132 -11.57 -25.26 12.87
CA GLU A 132 -12.78 -24.46 12.97
C GLU A 132 -13.37 -24.18 11.58
N ASN A 133 -14.69 -24.06 11.49
CA ASN A 133 -15.28 -23.52 10.27
C ASN A 133 -14.71 -22.13 10.00
N VAL A 134 -14.37 -21.83 8.75
CA VAL A 134 -13.62 -20.61 8.44
C VAL A 134 -13.94 -20.04 7.07
N PHE A 135 -14.04 -18.72 7.00
CA PHE A 135 -14.01 -18.00 5.73
C PHE A 135 -12.82 -17.04 5.68
N ALA A 136 -12.08 -17.14 4.58
CA ALA A 136 -10.89 -16.35 4.33
C ALA A 136 -11.03 -15.51 3.05
N GLY A 137 -10.66 -14.24 3.12
CA GLY A 137 -10.55 -13.35 1.96
C GLY A 137 -9.34 -12.43 2.11
N THR A 138 -8.68 -12.04 1.02
CA THR A 138 -7.50 -11.16 1.12
C THR A 138 -7.85 -9.83 1.79
N LEU A 139 -9.00 -9.25 1.43
CA LEU A 139 -9.50 -8.03 2.05
C LEU A 139 -10.33 -8.31 3.30
N ALA A 140 -11.30 -9.23 3.22
CA ALA A 140 -12.18 -9.48 4.34
C ALA A 140 -12.65 -10.94 4.45
N GLY A 141 -12.75 -11.44 5.69
CA GLY A 141 -13.40 -12.72 5.97
C GLY A 141 -14.89 -12.66 5.72
N PHE A 142 -15.53 -11.57 6.13
CA PHE A 142 -16.97 -11.34 5.97
C PHE A 142 -17.31 -9.91 5.55
N THR A 143 -18.37 -9.76 4.74
CA THR A 143 -18.96 -8.46 4.41
C THR A 143 -20.48 -8.50 4.61
N SER A 144 -21.02 -7.50 5.28
CA SER A 144 -22.48 -7.35 5.41
C SER A 144 -23.11 -6.80 4.12
N PRO A 145 -24.43 -6.94 3.93
CA PRO A 145 -25.12 -6.43 2.74
C PRO A 145 -24.98 -4.92 2.50
N GLY A 146 -24.70 -4.13 3.54
CA GLY A 146 -24.46 -2.69 3.44
C GLY A 146 -23.05 -2.29 3.01
N THR A 147 -22.15 -3.24 2.89
CA THR A 147 -20.75 -2.98 2.54
C THR A 147 -20.58 -2.58 1.07
N ALA A 148 -19.77 -1.57 0.82
CA ALA A 148 -19.39 -1.11 -0.52
C ALA A 148 -17.87 -1.21 -0.73
N LEU A 149 -17.46 -1.95 -1.77
CA LEU A 149 -16.08 -2.07 -2.21
C LEU A 149 -15.98 -1.48 -3.62
N GLU A 150 -15.11 -0.49 -3.81
CA GLU A 150 -14.95 0.19 -5.08
C GLU A 150 -13.47 0.33 -5.46
N SER A 151 -13.12 -0.08 -6.67
CA SER A 151 -11.75 0.06 -7.20
C SER A 151 -10.69 -0.60 -6.27
N ILE A 152 -11.00 -1.79 -5.76
CA ILE A 152 -10.04 -2.55 -4.96
C ILE A 152 -9.22 -3.45 -5.88
N SER A 153 -7.91 -3.41 -5.75
CA SER A 153 -7.01 -4.23 -6.53
C SER A 153 -6.17 -5.14 -5.63
N VAL A 154 -6.15 -6.42 -5.94
CA VAL A 154 -5.33 -7.42 -5.24
C VAL A 154 -4.41 -8.07 -6.26
N PHE A 155 -3.10 -7.98 -6.04
CA PHE A 155 -2.10 -8.55 -6.93
C PHE A 155 -1.13 -9.43 -6.16
N ASP A 156 -0.69 -10.52 -6.81
CA ASP A 156 0.32 -11.42 -6.26
C ASP A 156 -0.09 -11.92 -4.86
N ALA A 157 -1.34 -12.35 -4.74
CA ALA A 157 -1.87 -12.88 -3.49
C ALA A 157 -1.83 -14.40 -3.47
N ARG A 158 -1.47 -14.96 -2.32
CA ARG A 158 -1.53 -16.39 -2.05
C ARG A 158 -2.31 -16.67 -0.78
N MET A 159 -3.30 -17.54 -0.88
CA MET A 159 -4.09 -18.01 0.25
C MET A 159 -4.00 -19.53 0.34
N ASP A 160 -3.50 -20.03 1.45
CA ASP A 160 -3.45 -21.45 1.80
C ASP A 160 -4.37 -21.70 3.00
N LEU A 161 -5.45 -22.41 2.80
CA LEU A 161 -6.38 -22.83 3.84
C LEU A 161 -6.37 -24.34 3.95
N THR A 162 -6.11 -24.85 5.14
CA THR A 162 -6.22 -26.29 5.45
C THR A 162 -7.26 -26.51 6.54
N GLU A 163 -8.31 -27.24 6.20
CA GLU A 163 -9.32 -27.70 7.16
C GLU A 163 -8.81 -28.97 7.86
N THR A 164 -8.66 -28.92 9.18
CA THR A 164 -8.05 -30.00 9.97
C THR A 164 -8.98 -30.60 11.03
N CYS A 165 -10.29 -30.39 10.91
CA CYS A 165 -11.28 -30.85 11.90
C CYS A 165 -11.25 -32.35 12.09
N GLN A 166 -11.05 -32.79 13.34
CA GLN A 166 -11.00 -34.20 13.73
C GLN A 166 -12.17 -34.63 14.62
N ARG A 167 -13.23 -33.82 14.71
CA ARG A 167 -14.45 -34.19 15.45
C ARG A 167 -15.27 -35.23 14.69
N GLU A 168 -15.95 -36.09 15.41
CA GLU A 168 -16.92 -36.99 14.80
C GLU A 168 -18.20 -36.23 14.47
N PRO A 169 -18.88 -36.54 13.35
CA PRO A 169 -20.14 -35.89 12.98
C PRO A 169 -21.24 -36.18 14.01
N GLU A 170 -22.04 -35.18 14.33
CA GLU A 170 -23.16 -35.29 15.24
C GLU A 170 -24.37 -36.00 14.58
N ASP A 171 -24.54 -35.80 13.27
CA ASP A 171 -25.59 -36.42 12.46
C ASP A 171 -25.10 -36.57 10.99
N GLU A 172 -25.94 -37.13 10.12
CA GLU A 172 -25.61 -37.36 8.70
C GLU A 172 -25.49 -36.08 7.86
N HIS A 173 -25.94 -34.94 8.40
CA HIS A 173 -25.85 -33.63 7.75
C HIS A 173 -24.76 -32.77 8.35
N ASP A 174 -24.08 -33.27 9.39
CA ASP A 174 -23.01 -32.52 10.02
C ASP A 174 -21.77 -32.49 9.13
N ARG A 175 -21.18 -31.31 9.00
CA ARG A 175 -20.01 -31.06 8.16
C ARG A 175 -19.13 -29.94 8.72
N CYS A 176 -17.92 -29.85 8.26
CA CYS A 176 -17.15 -28.64 8.39
C CYS A 176 -17.41 -27.73 7.19
N ILE A 177 -17.28 -26.42 7.41
CA ILE A 177 -17.53 -25.40 6.38
C ILE A 177 -16.28 -24.55 6.24
N ALA A 178 -15.79 -24.41 5.02
CA ALA A 178 -14.62 -23.60 4.77
C ALA A 178 -14.70 -22.89 3.41
N GLY A 179 -14.33 -21.61 3.39
CA GLY A 179 -14.37 -20.80 2.17
C GLY A 179 -13.12 -19.95 1.96
N VAL A 180 -12.67 -19.92 0.71
CA VAL A 180 -11.55 -19.10 0.27
C VAL A 180 -12.01 -18.20 -0.87
N GLY A 181 -12.04 -16.90 -0.64
CA GLY A 181 -12.35 -15.89 -1.65
C GLY A 181 -11.15 -15.02 -1.95
N GLY A 182 -10.84 -14.80 -3.21
CA GLY A 182 -9.70 -13.96 -3.59
C GLY A 182 -9.77 -12.55 -3.02
N LEU A 183 -10.96 -12.01 -2.80
CA LEU A 183 -11.19 -10.72 -2.14
C LEU A 183 -11.92 -10.89 -0.81
N VAL A 184 -13.04 -11.60 -0.81
CA VAL A 184 -13.94 -11.75 0.33
C VAL A 184 -14.27 -13.22 0.56
N GLY A 185 -14.20 -13.65 1.82
CA GLY A 185 -14.56 -15.01 2.22
C GLY A 185 -16.06 -15.25 2.11
N PHE A 186 -16.89 -14.57 2.88
CA PHE A 186 -18.32 -14.78 2.93
C PHE A 186 -19.07 -13.45 2.99
N GLY A 187 -20.26 -13.40 2.42
CA GLY A 187 -21.18 -12.28 2.68
C GLY A 187 -21.87 -11.69 1.46
N GLY A 188 -22.12 -10.39 1.53
CA GLY A 188 -22.87 -9.63 0.54
C GLY A 188 -22.30 -8.21 0.35
N GLY A 189 -23.09 -7.36 -0.27
CA GLY A 189 -22.72 -5.96 -0.53
C GLY A 189 -22.56 -5.65 -2.02
N THR A 190 -21.96 -4.51 -2.31
CA THR A 190 -21.73 -4.04 -3.67
C THR A 190 -20.23 -3.94 -3.95
N TYR A 191 -19.75 -4.69 -4.95
CA TYR A 191 -18.34 -4.68 -5.36
C TYR A 191 -18.26 -4.15 -6.79
N THR A 192 -17.60 -3.01 -6.95
CA THR A 192 -17.52 -2.29 -8.22
C THR A 192 -16.05 -2.12 -8.63
N ASN A 193 -15.74 -2.51 -9.87
CA ASN A 193 -14.39 -2.36 -10.45
C ASN A 193 -13.26 -2.99 -9.60
N CYS A 194 -13.56 -4.08 -8.88
CA CYS A 194 -12.55 -4.79 -8.10
C CYS A 194 -11.80 -5.78 -8.99
N ALA A 195 -10.48 -5.83 -8.84
CA ALA A 195 -9.62 -6.73 -9.60
C ALA A 195 -8.78 -7.60 -8.66
N VAL A 196 -8.77 -8.92 -8.90
CA VAL A 196 -8.04 -9.87 -8.06
C VAL A 196 -7.17 -10.77 -8.93
N GLU A 197 -5.90 -10.86 -8.58
CA GLU A 197 -4.96 -11.86 -9.07
C GLU A 197 -4.45 -12.66 -7.87
N SER A 198 -4.81 -13.96 -7.83
CA SER A 198 -4.52 -14.77 -6.66
C SER A 198 -4.30 -16.24 -6.96
N THR A 199 -3.46 -16.87 -6.13
CA THR A 199 -3.36 -18.30 -5.97
C THR A 199 -4.16 -18.72 -4.74
N LEU A 200 -5.22 -19.50 -4.96
CA LEU A 200 -6.11 -19.96 -3.89
C LEU A 200 -5.94 -21.47 -3.70
N VAL A 201 -5.54 -21.89 -2.52
CA VAL A 201 -5.34 -23.29 -2.18
C VAL A 201 -6.24 -23.68 -1.01
N PHE A 202 -7.06 -24.68 -1.23
CA PHE A 202 -7.85 -25.33 -0.19
C PHE A 202 -7.45 -26.80 -0.09
N SER A 203 -7.24 -27.27 1.15
CA SER A 203 -6.95 -28.66 1.46
C SER A 203 -7.86 -29.15 2.58
N ASP A 204 -8.50 -30.31 2.38
CA ASP A 204 -9.33 -30.98 3.38
C ASP A 204 -8.53 -32.13 4.02
N GLU A 205 -8.02 -31.89 5.22
CA GLU A 205 -7.35 -32.86 6.08
C GLU A 205 -8.25 -33.31 7.25
N SER A 206 -9.53 -32.99 7.23
CA SER A 206 -10.51 -33.38 8.24
C SER A 206 -10.65 -34.90 8.35
N VAL A 207 -11.26 -35.39 9.43
CA VAL A 207 -11.54 -36.82 9.57
C VAL A 207 -12.51 -37.28 8.45
N ALA A 208 -12.23 -38.45 7.87
CA ALA A 208 -12.98 -38.94 6.70
C ALA A 208 -14.49 -39.17 6.93
N SER A 209 -14.92 -39.33 8.20
CA SER A 209 -16.33 -39.42 8.58
C SER A 209 -17.08 -38.09 8.52
N LEU A 210 -16.34 -36.96 8.66
CA LEU A 210 -16.89 -35.61 8.59
C LEU A 210 -16.70 -35.08 7.17
N ARG A 211 -17.79 -34.72 6.52
CA ARG A 211 -17.72 -34.14 5.16
C ARG A 211 -17.43 -32.64 5.26
N CYS A 212 -16.52 -32.17 4.43
CA CYS A 212 -16.29 -30.74 4.30
C CYS A 212 -17.19 -30.15 3.20
N GLU A 213 -17.77 -28.99 3.45
CA GLU A 213 -18.39 -28.14 2.41
C GLU A 213 -17.47 -26.96 2.13
N GLN A 214 -16.87 -26.98 0.95
CA GLN A 214 -15.83 -26.06 0.56
C GLN A 214 -16.33 -25.09 -0.50
N PHE A 215 -15.96 -23.82 -0.34
CA PHE A 215 -16.26 -22.75 -1.28
C PHE A 215 -14.97 -22.08 -1.74
N LEU A 216 -14.76 -21.96 -3.05
CA LEU A 216 -13.62 -21.28 -3.63
C LEU A 216 -14.07 -20.34 -4.74
N GLY A 217 -13.78 -19.05 -4.60
CA GLY A 217 -14.15 -18.03 -5.59
C GLY A 217 -13.08 -16.97 -5.78
N GLY A 218 -12.87 -16.55 -7.02
CA GLY A 218 -11.83 -15.54 -7.35
C GLY A 218 -12.09 -14.18 -6.72
N ILE A 219 -13.35 -13.82 -6.48
CA ILE A 219 -13.75 -12.60 -5.76
C ILE A 219 -14.40 -12.98 -4.42
N LEU A 220 -15.43 -13.79 -4.42
CA LEU A 220 -16.22 -14.15 -3.26
C LEU A 220 -16.33 -15.67 -3.15
N SER A 221 -16.03 -16.26 -1.98
CA SER A 221 -16.18 -17.71 -1.88
C SER A 221 -17.64 -18.13 -1.81
N CYS A 222 -18.43 -17.45 -1.00
CA CYS A 222 -19.86 -17.77 -0.84
C CYS A 222 -20.66 -16.52 -0.44
N GLY A 223 -21.86 -16.35 -1.01
CA GLY A 223 -22.76 -15.26 -0.59
C GLY A 223 -23.60 -14.65 -1.71
N ASN A 224 -24.06 -13.42 -1.48
CA ASN A 224 -25.02 -12.70 -2.32
C ASN A 224 -24.58 -11.25 -2.54
N ALA A 225 -23.44 -11.03 -3.20
CA ALA A 225 -22.97 -9.69 -3.54
C ALA A 225 -23.40 -9.26 -4.95
N THR A 226 -23.52 -7.95 -5.18
CA THR A 226 -23.63 -7.39 -6.52
C THR A 226 -22.22 -7.06 -7.04
N LEU A 227 -21.79 -7.74 -8.12
CA LEU A 227 -20.50 -7.56 -8.76
C LEU A 227 -20.66 -6.80 -10.08
N THR A 228 -20.01 -5.65 -10.21
CA THR A 228 -20.07 -4.83 -11.43
C THR A 228 -18.66 -4.48 -11.88
N GLY A 229 -18.30 -4.83 -13.12
CA GLY A 229 -16.98 -4.49 -13.68
C GLY A 229 -15.79 -5.16 -12.96
N CYS A 230 -16.04 -6.25 -12.21
CA CYS A 230 -15.00 -6.93 -11.46
C CYS A 230 -14.23 -7.93 -12.32
N ALA A 231 -12.97 -8.17 -11.99
CA ALA A 231 -12.13 -9.13 -12.69
C ALA A 231 -11.40 -10.08 -11.72
N ALA A 232 -11.29 -11.36 -12.09
CA ALA A 232 -10.47 -12.32 -11.36
C ALA A 232 -9.53 -13.06 -12.31
N ALA A 233 -8.24 -13.09 -11.95
CA ALA A 233 -7.23 -13.96 -12.50
C ALA A 233 -6.84 -14.99 -11.43
N ILE A 234 -7.26 -16.23 -11.59
CA ILE A 234 -7.19 -17.23 -10.53
C ILE A 234 -6.36 -18.46 -10.92
N ASP A 235 -5.46 -18.88 -10.03
CA ASP A 235 -4.89 -20.23 -10.03
C ASP A 235 -5.41 -20.95 -8.76
N GLY A 236 -6.51 -21.67 -8.92
CA GLY A 236 -7.20 -22.34 -7.82
C GLY A 236 -6.82 -23.80 -7.70
N TYR A 237 -6.67 -24.28 -6.47
CA TYR A 237 -6.53 -25.68 -6.13
C TYR A 237 -7.48 -26.03 -4.98
N ALA A 238 -8.38 -26.99 -5.21
CA ALA A 238 -9.40 -27.36 -4.25
C ALA A 238 -9.42 -28.89 -4.04
N ALA A 239 -8.83 -29.35 -2.94
CA ALA A 239 -8.86 -30.76 -2.55
C ALA A 239 -9.89 -30.95 -1.42
N CYS A 240 -11.12 -31.25 -1.75
CA CYS A 240 -12.22 -31.48 -0.80
C CYS A 240 -12.86 -32.83 -1.05
N ARG A 241 -13.11 -33.61 0.00
CA ARG A 241 -13.77 -34.92 -0.04
C ARG A 241 -15.30 -34.85 0.08
N GLY A 242 -15.82 -33.67 0.39
CA GLY A 242 -17.25 -33.42 0.54
C GLY A 242 -17.86 -32.70 -0.65
N TYR A 243 -18.57 -31.63 -0.34
CA TYR A 243 -19.14 -30.76 -1.35
C TYR A 243 -18.16 -29.66 -1.72
N ALA A 244 -17.92 -29.46 -2.99
CA ALA A 244 -17.02 -28.43 -3.45
C ALA A 244 -17.73 -27.49 -4.43
N HIS A 245 -17.72 -26.20 -4.11
CA HIS A 245 -18.34 -25.14 -4.91
C HIS A 245 -17.24 -24.21 -5.40
N ASN A 246 -16.81 -24.39 -6.65
CA ASN A 246 -15.67 -23.69 -7.23
C ASN A 246 -16.14 -22.76 -8.33
N GLY A 247 -15.90 -21.48 -8.21
CA GLY A 247 -16.23 -20.49 -9.22
C GLY A 247 -15.08 -19.57 -9.55
N GLY A 248 -14.92 -19.23 -10.81
CA GLY A 248 -13.91 -18.27 -11.21
C GLY A 248 -14.12 -16.89 -10.59
N LEU A 249 -15.36 -16.45 -10.37
CA LEU A 249 -15.70 -15.25 -9.61
C LEU A 249 -16.28 -15.60 -8.23
N VAL A 250 -17.29 -16.45 -8.15
CA VAL A 250 -18.02 -16.76 -6.92
C VAL A 250 -18.12 -18.27 -6.76
N GLY A 251 -17.72 -18.81 -5.61
CA GLY A 251 -17.80 -20.25 -5.35
C GLY A 251 -19.25 -20.73 -5.29
N MET A 252 -20.03 -20.18 -4.39
CA MET A 252 -21.47 -20.43 -4.34
C MET A 252 -22.23 -19.11 -4.19
N PHE A 253 -23.20 -18.91 -5.08
CA PHE A 253 -24.03 -17.72 -5.09
C PHE A 253 -25.41 -18.06 -4.55
N TYR A 254 -25.74 -17.58 -3.35
CA TYR A 254 -27.04 -17.80 -2.75
C TYR A 254 -27.45 -16.68 -1.80
N GLN A 255 -28.74 -16.53 -1.62
CA GLN A 255 -29.34 -15.52 -0.75
C GLN A 255 -29.41 -16.05 0.69
N TYR A 256 -28.43 -15.76 1.52
CA TYR A 256 -28.41 -16.17 2.93
C TYR A 256 -29.35 -15.32 3.81
N ASP A 257 -29.71 -14.12 3.39
CA ASP A 257 -30.72 -13.27 4.03
C ASP A 257 -31.85 -12.93 3.03
N LYS A 258 -33.00 -13.48 3.25
CA LYS A 258 -34.19 -13.29 2.40
C LYS A 258 -34.74 -11.86 2.40
N THR A 259 -34.24 -10.99 3.27
CA THR A 259 -34.59 -9.55 3.32
C THR A 259 -33.76 -8.70 2.39
N VAL A 260 -32.66 -9.25 1.84
CA VAL A 260 -31.73 -8.58 0.94
C VAL A 260 -32.09 -8.91 -0.51
N ASP A 261 -31.95 -7.94 -1.41
CA ASP A 261 -32.14 -8.13 -2.84
C ASP A 261 -31.13 -9.17 -3.38
N ILE A 262 -31.54 -9.90 -4.40
CA ILE A 262 -30.69 -10.86 -5.09
C ILE A 262 -29.59 -10.09 -5.82
N GLY A 263 -28.32 -10.41 -5.54
CA GLY A 263 -27.17 -9.82 -6.20
C GLY A 263 -27.12 -10.15 -7.70
N THR A 264 -26.29 -9.41 -8.40
CA THR A 264 -26.09 -9.57 -9.86
C THR A 264 -24.61 -9.63 -10.19
N ILE A 265 -24.26 -10.22 -11.34
CA ILE A 265 -22.91 -10.21 -11.89
C ILE A 265 -22.97 -9.58 -13.28
N SER A 266 -22.37 -8.38 -13.46
CA SER A 266 -22.44 -7.68 -14.74
C SER A 266 -21.09 -7.06 -15.13
N GLY A 267 -20.75 -7.14 -16.42
CA GLY A 267 -19.51 -6.56 -16.96
C GLY A 267 -18.23 -7.16 -16.37
N CYS A 268 -18.30 -8.35 -15.81
CA CYS A 268 -17.18 -8.98 -15.11
C CYS A 268 -16.35 -9.88 -16.02
N ALA A 269 -15.08 -10.09 -15.64
CA ALA A 269 -14.17 -10.94 -16.37
C ALA A 269 -13.52 -11.99 -15.45
N VAL A 270 -13.29 -13.18 -15.97
CA VAL A 270 -12.52 -14.20 -15.27
C VAL A 270 -11.50 -14.87 -16.22
N THR A 271 -10.30 -15.07 -15.71
CA THR A 271 -9.24 -15.80 -16.40
C THR A 271 -8.57 -16.80 -15.47
N GLY A 272 -7.87 -17.76 -16.04
CA GLY A 272 -7.11 -18.73 -15.26
C GLY A 272 -7.75 -20.10 -15.15
N LYS A 273 -7.53 -20.76 -14.03
CA LYS A 273 -7.97 -22.17 -13.85
C LYS A 273 -8.29 -22.50 -12.40
N ILE A 274 -9.12 -23.50 -12.21
CA ILE A 274 -9.25 -24.21 -10.92
C ILE A 274 -8.99 -25.69 -11.16
N THR A 275 -8.08 -26.26 -10.35
CA THR A 275 -7.83 -27.69 -10.26
C THR A 275 -8.56 -28.21 -9.02
N PHE A 276 -9.48 -29.15 -9.19
CA PHE A 276 -10.31 -29.64 -8.10
C PHE A 276 -10.45 -31.16 -8.11
N PHE A 277 -10.66 -31.73 -6.92
CA PHE A 277 -10.95 -33.13 -6.77
C PHE A 277 -12.42 -33.43 -7.02
N GLU A 278 -12.71 -34.42 -7.88
CA GLU A 278 -14.05 -34.92 -8.13
C GLU A 278 -14.13 -36.38 -7.72
N ASP A 279 -14.95 -36.67 -6.72
CA ASP A 279 -15.29 -38.04 -6.34
C ASP A 279 -16.39 -38.58 -7.27
N ASN A 280 -16.04 -39.52 -8.13
CA ASN A 280 -16.99 -40.15 -9.05
C ASN A 280 -18.16 -40.86 -8.36
N ALA A 281 -18.10 -41.11 -7.06
CA ALA A 281 -19.16 -41.80 -6.33
C ALA A 281 -20.40 -40.93 -6.01
N ASP A 282 -20.18 -39.63 -5.70
CA ASP A 282 -21.24 -38.73 -5.25
C ASP A 282 -21.45 -37.46 -6.10
N ARG A 283 -20.54 -37.16 -7.06
CA ARG A 283 -20.61 -36.05 -8.05
C ARG A 283 -21.04 -34.70 -7.46
N ARG A 284 -20.35 -34.22 -6.43
CA ARG A 284 -20.77 -33.04 -5.71
C ARG A 284 -19.73 -31.89 -5.78
N ALA A 285 -18.90 -31.93 -6.79
CA ALA A 285 -18.01 -30.83 -7.10
C ALA A 285 -18.58 -30.00 -8.25
N TYR A 286 -18.90 -28.74 -7.94
CA TYR A 286 -19.30 -27.76 -8.93
C TYR A 286 -18.10 -26.90 -9.29
N CYS A 287 -17.93 -26.62 -10.57
CA CYS A 287 -16.86 -25.72 -11.01
C CYS A 287 -17.27 -25.01 -12.30
N GLU A 288 -17.51 -23.72 -12.22
CA GLU A 288 -17.93 -22.89 -13.35
C GLU A 288 -17.19 -21.55 -13.37
N ALA A 289 -17.17 -20.90 -14.53
CA ALA A 289 -16.40 -19.67 -14.71
C ALA A 289 -16.89 -18.53 -13.81
N PHE A 290 -18.19 -18.30 -13.69
CA PHE A 290 -18.71 -17.15 -12.95
C PHE A 290 -19.18 -17.52 -11.55
N ALA A 291 -19.94 -18.60 -11.41
CA ALA A 291 -20.35 -19.10 -10.12
C ALA A 291 -20.36 -20.63 -10.15
N GLY A 292 -19.74 -21.26 -9.16
CA GLY A 292 -19.69 -22.73 -9.06
C GLY A 292 -21.09 -23.32 -8.90
N GLU A 293 -21.87 -22.75 -7.99
CA GLU A 293 -23.29 -23.09 -7.84
C GLU A 293 -24.14 -21.84 -7.66
N LEU A 294 -25.35 -21.86 -8.23
CA LEU A 294 -26.37 -20.83 -8.12
C LEU A 294 -27.62 -21.40 -7.43
N LEU A 295 -27.81 -21.08 -6.15
CA LEU A 295 -29.02 -21.45 -5.40
C LEU A 295 -30.12 -20.41 -5.53
N THR A 296 -29.84 -19.24 -6.09
CA THR A 296 -30.78 -18.17 -6.37
C THR A 296 -30.69 -17.71 -7.83
N TRP A 297 -31.78 -17.15 -8.35
CA TRP A 297 -31.79 -16.59 -9.69
C TRP A 297 -30.93 -15.32 -9.73
N THR A 298 -29.77 -15.42 -10.33
CA THR A 298 -28.83 -14.30 -10.48
C THR A 298 -28.74 -13.92 -11.95
N ASN A 299 -28.79 -12.62 -12.24
CA ASN A 299 -28.53 -12.12 -13.58
C ASN A 299 -27.02 -12.03 -13.80
N ILE A 300 -26.53 -12.80 -14.78
CA ILE A 300 -25.15 -12.72 -15.26
C ILE A 300 -25.18 -12.11 -16.65
N THR A 301 -24.67 -10.89 -16.80
CA THR A 301 -24.77 -10.13 -18.05
C THR A 301 -23.43 -9.51 -18.43
N GLU A 302 -23.12 -9.47 -19.72
CA GLU A 302 -21.93 -8.79 -20.27
C GLU A 302 -20.58 -9.29 -19.71
N CYS A 303 -20.54 -10.55 -19.26
CA CYS A 303 -19.35 -11.13 -18.65
C CYS A 303 -18.53 -11.94 -19.65
N THR A 304 -17.21 -11.97 -19.43
CA THR A 304 -16.26 -12.71 -20.27
C THR A 304 -15.45 -13.71 -19.46
N ALA A 305 -15.12 -14.86 -20.06
CA ALA A 305 -14.34 -15.89 -19.39
C ALA A 305 -13.29 -16.54 -20.34
N ASP A 306 -12.05 -16.62 -19.87
CA ASP A 306 -11.02 -17.54 -20.36
C ASP A 306 -10.57 -18.42 -19.20
N PHE A 307 -11.43 -19.36 -18.85
CA PHE A 307 -11.34 -20.13 -17.61
C PHE A 307 -11.28 -21.64 -17.91
N ARG A 308 -10.42 -22.33 -17.19
CA ARG A 308 -10.20 -23.77 -17.34
C ARG A 308 -10.52 -24.53 -16.07
N ARG A 309 -11.15 -25.69 -16.23
CA ARG A 309 -11.41 -26.66 -15.18
C ARG A 309 -10.47 -27.83 -15.33
N ASN A 310 -9.77 -28.20 -14.26
CA ASN A 310 -8.91 -29.37 -14.20
C ASN A 310 -9.46 -30.34 -13.15
N GLU A 311 -10.05 -31.44 -13.58
CA GLU A 311 -10.60 -32.46 -12.69
C GLU A 311 -9.52 -33.46 -12.29
N ILE A 312 -9.45 -33.78 -11.01
CA ILE A 312 -8.59 -34.83 -10.46
C ILE A 312 -9.49 -35.91 -9.85
N TYR A 313 -9.33 -37.15 -10.32
CA TYR A 313 -10.16 -38.29 -9.89
C TYR A 313 -9.47 -39.17 -8.84
N ASP A 314 -8.22 -38.94 -8.54
CA ASP A 314 -7.49 -39.66 -7.51
C ASP A 314 -7.16 -38.68 -6.36
N TYR A 315 -7.85 -38.84 -5.24
CA TYR A 315 -7.68 -38.00 -4.07
C TYR A 315 -6.23 -38.05 -3.53
N SER A 316 -5.56 -39.20 -3.69
CA SER A 316 -4.15 -39.32 -3.28
C SER A 316 -3.21 -38.45 -4.11
N ALA A 317 -3.60 -38.14 -5.36
CA ALA A 317 -2.90 -37.18 -6.21
C ALA A 317 -3.27 -35.72 -5.90
N ALA A 318 -4.43 -35.52 -5.25
CA ALA A 318 -4.93 -34.21 -4.85
C ALA A 318 -4.43 -33.77 -3.46
N VAL A 319 -3.97 -34.70 -2.64
CA VAL A 319 -3.44 -34.39 -1.31
C VAL A 319 -2.16 -33.56 -1.46
N LYS A 320 -2.12 -32.46 -0.73
CA LYS A 320 -0.88 -31.67 -0.56
C LYS A 320 0.25 -32.64 -0.18
N PRO A 321 1.33 -32.71 -0.96
CA PRO A 321 2.43 -33.60 -0.64
C PRO A 321 2.84 -33.44 0.82
N GLU A 322 3.04 -34.54 1.53
CA GLU A 322 3.53 -34.50 2.92
C GLU A 322 4.73 -33.57 2.98
N LYS A 323 4.77 -32.77 4.04
CA LYS A 323 5.88 -31.84 4.30
C LYS A 323 7.17 -32.65 4.29
N CYS A 324 8.00 -32.43 3.30
CA CYS A 324 9.27 -33.13 3.20
C CYS A 324 10.17 -32.70 4.36
N ASP A 325 10.59 -33.62 5.20
CA ASP A 325 11.41 -33.31 6.39
C ASP A 325 12.77 -32.67 6.06
N ALA A 326 13.22 -32.81 4.82
CA ALA A 326 14.45 -32.21 4.33
C ALA A 326 14.31 -31.82 2.86
N PRO A 327 13.52 -30.79 2.52
CA PRO A 327 13.30 -30.38 1.14
C PRO A 327 14.60 -29.86 0.52
N SER A 328 14.87 -30.30 -0.69
CA SER A 328 15.98 -29.81 -1.52
C SER A 328 15.37 -29.36 -2.85
N TYR A 329 15.19 -28.05 -3.02
CA TYR A 329 14.55 -27.49 -4.20
C TYR A 329 15.56 -27.25 -5.32
N ALA A 330 15.14 -27.58 -6.54
CA ALA A 330 15.76 -27.15 -7.77
C ALA A 330 14.85 -26.11 -8.43
N ASP A 331 15.43 -24.98 -8.75
CA ASP A 331 14.70 -23.83 -9.26
C ASP A 331 14.71 -23.82 -10.79
N THR A 332 13.56 -23.60 -11.40
CA THR A 332 13.41 -23.40 -12.83
C THR A 332 12.69 -22.08 -13.07
N VAL A 333 13.40 -21.11 -13.66
CA VAL A 333 12.78 -19.82 -14.02
C VAL A 333 12.05 -19.99 -15.35
N VAL A 334 10.75 -19.76 -15.33
CA VAL A 334 9.90 -19.68 -16.51
C VAL A 334 9.68 -18.20 -16.85
N THR A 335 10.22 -17.77 -17.97
CA THR A 335 10.04 -16.40 -18.44
C THR A 335 8.60 -16.22 -18.93
N GLY A 336 7.92 -15.20 -18.44
CA GLY A 336 6.58 -14.82 -18.88
C GLY A 336 6.54 -14.45 -20.37
N SER A 337 5.38 -14.56 -20.94
CA SER A 337 5.05 -14.09 -22.28
C SER A 337 4.05 -12.94 -22.21
N CYS A 338 3.60 -12.46 -23.36
CA CYS A 338 2.58 -11.39 -23.40
C CYS A 338 1.22 -11.78 -22.80
N ASP A 339 0.95 -13.07 -22.71
CA ASP A 339 -0.31 -13.68 -22.31
C ASP A 339 -0.17 -14.65 -21.11
N ALA A 340 1.06 -14.84 -20.62
CA ALA A 340 1.34 -15.77 -19.52
C ALA A 340 2.35 -15.16 -18.54
N PHE A 341 2.09 -15.41 -17.25
CA PHE A 341 3.02 -15.06 -16.18
C PHE A 341 4.35 -15.78 -16.31
N GLY A 342 5.43 -15.06 -16.01
CA GLY A 342 6.67 -15.70 -15.64
C GLY A 342 6.63 -16.12 -14.17
N TYR A 343 7.36 -17.14 -13.79
CA TYR A 343 7.44 -17.61 -12.41
C TYR A 343 8.73 -18.40 -12.20
N THR A 344 9.10 -18.59 -10.95
CA THR A 344 10.10 -19.57 -10.54
C THR A 344 9.37 -20.81 -10.05
N GLU A 345 9.63 -21.97 -10.66
CA GLU A 345 9.15 -23.26 -10.21
C GLU A 345 10.23 -23.92 -9.36
N HIS A 346 9.90 -24.21 -8.10
CA HIS A 346 10.75 -24.89 -7.14
C HIS A 346 10.31 -26.34 -7.07
N THR A 347 11.14 -27.26 -7.56
CA THR A 347 10.84 -28.69 -7.52
C THR A 347 11.72 -29.38 -6.49
N CYS A 348 11.12 -30.02 -5.50
CA CYS A 348 11.86 -30.79 -4.51
C CYS A 348 12.41 -32.06 -5.13
N ALA A 349 13.74 -32.21 -5.15
CA ALA A 349 14.43 -33.40 -5.67
C ALA A 349 14.18 -34.66 -4.82
N VAL A 350 13.72 -34.53 -3.58
CA VAL A 350 13.50 -35.63 -2.66
C VAL A 350 12.11 -36.24 -2.79
N CYS A 351 11.06 -35.39 -2.83
CA CYS A 351 9.66 -35.84 -2.85
C CYS A 351 8.92 -35.52 -4.15
N GLY A 352 9.53 -34.76 -5.05
CA GLY A 352 8.90 -34.35 -6.33
C GLY A 352 7.86 -33.25 -6.18
N TYR A 353 7.64 -32.72 -4.97
CA TYR A 353 6.75 -31.60 -4.77
C TYR A 353 7.28 -30.37 -5.50
N SER A 354 6.41 -29.67 -6.22
CA SER A 354 6.75 -28.39 -6.82
C SER A 354 5.74 -27.31 -6.44
N TYR A 355 6.27 -26.15 -6.20
CA TYR A 355 5.48 -24.92 -6.03
C TYR A 355 6.07 -23.82 -6.90
N ARG A 356 5.31 -22.77 -7.11
CA ARG A 356 5.72 -21.63 -7.94
C ARG A 356 5.66 -20.37 -7.12
N ASP A 357 6.64 -19.54 -7.29
CA ASP A 357 6.69 -18.19 -6.71
C ASP A 357 7.36 -17.21 -7.68
N ALA A 358 7.68 -16.01 -7.19
CA ALA A 358 8.30 -14.95 -7.96
C ALA A 358 7.57 -14.70 -9.30
N PHE A 359 6.23 -14.69 -9.24
CA PHE A 359 5.41 -14.43 -10.42
C PHE A 359 5.72 -13.04 -10.97
N THR A 360 6.07 -13.01 -12.25
CA THR A 360 6.17 -11.78 -13.01
C THR A 360 4.94 -11.66 -13.90
N PRO A 361 4.21 -10.53 -13.82
CA PRO A 361 3.04 -10.33 -14.67
C PRO A 361 3.37 -10.50 -16.14
N PRO A 362 2.38 -10.88 -16.99
CA PRO A 362 2.55 -10.84 -18.42
C PRO A 362 3.11 -9.47 -18.82
N GLN A 363 4.29 -9.47 -19.39
CA GLN A 363 4.94 -8.24 -19.80
C GLN A 363 4.89 -8.14 -21.32
N HIS A 364 4.23 -7.10 -21.78
CA HIS A 364 4.34 -6.75 -23.17
C HIS A 364 5.68 -6.07 -23.43
N THR A 365 6.40 -6.55 -24.43
CA THR A 365 7.61 -5.88 -24.90
C THR A 365 7.19 -4.64 -25.69
N PRO A 366 7.48 -3.43 -25.20
CA PRO A 366 7.12 -2.22 -25.93
C PRO A 366 7.75 -2.23 -27.32
N GLY A 367 6.92 -2.00 -28.33
CA GLY A 367 7.34 -1.78 -29.71
C GLY A 367 7.60 -0.29 -29.99
N GLU A 368 7.30 0.13 -31.19
CA GLU A 368 7.36 1.55 -31.57
C GLU A 368 5.99 2.21 -31.41
N TRP A 369 5.98 3.49 -31.05
CA TRP A 369 4.78 4.29 -31.06
C TRP A 369 4.28 4.45 -32.49
N THR A 370 3.01 4.20 -32.70
CA THR A 370 2.37 4.31 -34.01
C THR A 370 1.26 5.34 -33.93
N GLU A 371 1.32 6.35 -34.77
CA GLU A 371 0.27 7.35 -34.87
C GLU A 371 -1.02 6.69 -35.39
N THR A 372 -2.10 6.80 -34.60
CA THR A 372 -3.44 6.32 -34.96
C THR A 372 -4.36 7.48 -35.35
N LYS A 373 -4.08 8.66 -34.83
CA LYS A 373 -4.76 9.92 -35.20
C LYS A 373 -3.73 11.01 -35.28
N ALA A 374 -3.61 11.64 -36.47
CA ALA A 374 -2.77 12.81 -36.64
C ALA A 374 -3.29 13.99 -35.83
N ALA A 375 -2.39 14.68 -35.13
CA ALA A 375 -2.73 15.94 -34.48
C ALA A 375 -3.15 17.01 -35.53
N THR A 376 -4.23 17.71 -35.27
CA THR A 376 -4.71 18.82 -36.13
C THR A 376 -4.56 20.14 -35.38
N GLU A 377 -4.77 21.28 -36.02
CA GLU A 377 -4.74 22.60 -35.35
C GLU A 377 -5.81 22.76 -34.25
N SER A 378 -6.86 21.92 -34.24
CA SER A 378 -7.97 21.99 -33.29
C SER A 378 -8.10 20.76 -32.36
N GLU A 379 -7.35 19.69 -32.59
CA GLU A 379 -7.50 18.45 -31.84
C GLU A 379 -6.14 17.76 -31.64
N ASP A 380 -5.95 17.13 -30.48
CA ASP A 380 -4.78 16.31 -30.21
C ASP A 380 -4.73 15.11 -31.14
N GLY A 381 -3.54 14.71 -31.52
CA GLY A 381 -3.26 13.44 -32.14
C GLY A 381 -3.27 12.32 -31.09
N GLU A 382 -3.20 11.09 -31.56
CA GLU A 382 -3.13 9.90 -30.73
C GLU A 382 -2.05 8.98 -31.26
N GLU A 383 -1.19 8.53 -30.39
CA GLU A 383 -0.24 7.44 -30.65
C GLU A 383 -0.54 6.27 -29.75
N VAL A 384 -0.42 5.10 -30.29
CA VAL A 384 -0.59 3.83 -29.59
C VAL A 384 0.73 3.07 -29.57
N LEU A 385 1.16 2.69 -28.38
CA LEU A 385 2.26 1.79 -28.17
C LEU A 385 1.74 0.36 -28.23
N ARG A 386 2.19 -0.40 -29.21
CA ARG A 386 1.81 -1.81 -29.36
C ARG A 386 2.94 -2.72 -28.94
N CYS A 387 2.59 -3.88 -28.41
CA CYS A 387 3.56 -4.91 -28.13
C CYS A 387 4.25 -5.40 -29.40
N ALA A 388 5.58 -5.39 -29.40
CA ALA A 388 6.38 -5.87 -30.52
C ALA A 388 6.19 -7.36 -30.86
N LEU A 389 5.69 -8.16 -29.89
CA LEU A 389 5.53 -9.60 -30.03
C LEU A 389 4.10 -10.02 -30.38
N CYS A 390 3.09 -9.47 -29.73
CA CYS A 390 1.69 -9.90 -29.90
C CYS A 390 0.80 -8.83 -30.55
N GLY A 391 1.29 -7.59 -30.73
CA GLY A 391 0.52 -6.48 -31.31
C GLY A 391 -0.55 -5.87 -30.38
N ALA A 392 -0.70 -6.37 -29.15
CA ALA A 392 -1.65 -5.80 -28.19
C ALA A 392 -1.31 -4.35 -27.86
N GLU A 393 -2.32 -3.56 -27.62
CA GLU A 393 -2.16 -2.17 -27.16
C GLU A 393 -1.64 -2.19 -25.71
N ILE A 394 -0.52 -1.47 -25.48
CA ILE A 394 0.09 -1.35 -24.15
C ILE A 394 -0.31 -0.01 -23.54
N GLU A 395 -0.21 1.02 -24.34
CA GLU A 395 -0.41 2.38 -23.89
C GLU A 395 -0.91 3.24 -25.06
N THR A 396 -1.79 4.16 -24.76
CA THR A 396 -2.24 5.18 -25.69
C THR A 396 -1.84 6.54 -25.13
N ARG A 397 -1.25 7.38 -25.97
CA ARG A 397 -0.94 8.74 -25.54
C ARG A 397 -1.48 9.76 -26.55
N ALA A 398 -1.94 10.88 -26.01
CA ALA A 398 -2.23 12.02 -26.82
C ALA A 398 -0.92 12.65 -27.32
N VAL A 399 -0.84 12.92 -28.60
CA VAL A 399 0.23 13.72 -29.18
C VAL A 399 -0.25 15.16 -29.19
N PRO A 400 0.32 16.02 -28.35
CA PRO A 400 -0.08 17.43 -28.36
C PRO A 400 0.18 18.02 -29.72
N LYS A 401 -0.85 18.56 -30.36
CA LYS A 401 -0.72 19.22 -31.65
C LYS A 401 0.05 20.55 -31.56
N HIS A 402 0.22 21.06 -30.37
CA HIS A 402 0.80 22.37 -30.16
C HIS A 402 2.28 22.28 -29.84
N VAL A 403 3.07 23.15 -30.44
CA VAL A 403 4.47 23.34 -30.03
C VAL A 403 4.49 23.99 -28.66
N SER A 404 5.05 23.26 -27.68
CA SER A 404 5.16 23.77 -26.32
C SER A 404 6.03 25.03 -26.28
N GLY A 405 5.49 26.12 -25.77
CA GLY A 405 6.27 27.28 -25.37
C GLY A 405 7.00 27.05 -24.03
N ASP A 406 7.75 28.05 -23.64
CA ASP A 406 8.46 28.03 -22.35
C ASP A 406 7.50 28.11 -21.16
N TRP A 407 7.90 27.55 -20.05
CA TRP A 407 7.18 27.69 -18.79
C TRP A 407 7.23 29.15 -18.31
N MET A 408 6.09 29.77 -18.14
CA MET A 408 5.96 31.11 -17.57
C MET A 408 5.45 31.02 -16.15
N THR A 409 6.16 31.61 -15.22
CA THR A 409 5.70 31.72 -13.83
C THR A 409 4.55 32.71 -13.78
N VAL A 410 3.36 32.21 -13.50
CA VAL A 410 2.14 33.02 -13.33
C VAL A 410 2.08 33.57 -11.90
N THR A 411 2.44 32.74 -10.94
CA THR A 411 2.55 33.14 -9.54
C THR A 411 3.85 32.60 -8.98
N ALA A 412 4.70 33.48 -8.46
CA ALA A 412 5.92 33.05 -7.80
C ALA A 412 5.62 32.37 -6.47
N PRO A 413 6.35 31.30 -6.11
CA PRO A 413 6.22 30.68 -4.80
C PRO A 413 6.69 31.64 -3.72
N THR A 414 6.08 31.53 -2.57
CA THR A 414 6.48 32.23 -1.34
C THR A 414 6.74 31.22 -0.24
N TYR A 415 7.12 31.66 0.96
CA TYR A 415 7.34 30.77 2.10
C TYR A 415 6.05 30.23 2.72
N ASP A 416 4.89 30.74 2.33
CA ASP A 416 3.54 30.39 2.84
C ASP A 416 2.58 29.94 1.75
N ARG A 417 3.02 29.96 0.50
CA ARG A 417 2.15 29.61 -0.63
C ARG A 417 2.96 29.07 -1.80
N GLU A 418 2.45 28.01 -2.40
CA GLU A 418 2.96 27.47 -3.67
C GLU A 418 2.85 28.50 -4.79
N GLY A 419 3.80 28.44 -5.70
CA GLY A 419 3.74 29.15 -6.96
C GLY A 419 2.97 28.35 -8.01
N LEU A 420 2.74 29.00 -9.14
CA LEU A 420 2.10 28.41 -10.30
C LEU A 420 2.89 28.78 -11.54
N ARG A 421 3.22 27.80 -12.36
CA ARG A 421 3.74 28.03 -13.71
C ARG A 421 2.85 27.39 -14.74
N GLN A 422 2.75 28.04 -15.86
CA GLN A 422 1.95 27.60 -17.00
C GLN A 422 2.80 27.68 -18.25
N ARG A 423 2.52 26.79 -19.18
CA ARG A 423 3.08 26.86 -20.52
C ARG A 423 1.96 26.88 -21.53
N PHE A 424 2.16 27.69 -22.55
CA PHE A 424 1.20 27.87 -23.60
C PHE A 424 1.79 27.42 -24.94
N CYS A 425 0.93 27.08 -25.87
CA CYS A 425 1.37 26.84 -27.23
C CYS A 425 1.95 28.12 -27.81
N ALA A 426 3.14 28.02 -28.42
CA ALA A 426 3.80 29.16 -29.05
C ALA A 426 3.01 29.72 -30.23
N ASP A 427 2.22 28.84 -30.90
CA ASP A 427 1.53 29.21 -32.14
C ASP A 427 0.09 29.70 -31.90
N CYS A 428 -0.63 29.10 -30.91
CA CYS A 428 -2.04 29.44 -30.71
C CYS A 428 -2.39 29.93 -29.30
N GLY A 429 -1.44 29.92 -28.35
CA GLY A 429 -1.64 30.44 -27.00
C GLY A 429 -2.53 29.58 -26.08
N VAL A 430 -2.93 28.39 -26.50
CA VAL A 430 -3.69 27.46 -25.64
C VAL A 430 -2.82 26.99 -24.50
N LEU A 431 -3.39 26.90 -23.29
CA LEU A 431 -2.72 26.35 -22.11
C LEU A 431 -2.42 24.87 -22.35
N LEU A 432 -1.14 24.52 -22.34
CA LEU A 432 -0.65 23.16 -22.58
C LEU A 432 -0.26 22.44 -21.28
N GLY A 433 -0.01 23.18 -20.23
CA GLY A 433 0.34 22.59 -18.95
C GLY A 433 0.30 23.61 -17.83
N GLU A 434 -0.03 23.12 -16.67
CA GLU A 434 -0.03 23.87 -15.42
C GLU A 434 0.70 23.03 -14.38
N GLU A 435 1.56 23.67 -13.62
CA GLU A 435 2.34 22.99 -12.60
C GLU A 435 2.51 23.90 -11.39
N ARG A 436 2.34 23.32 -10.23
CA ARG A 436 2.63 24.02 -8.98
C ARG A 436 4.14 24.06 -8.76
N ILE A 437 4.61 25.21 -8.33
CA ILE A 437 5.98 25.40 -7.89
C ILE A 437 5.97 25.25 -6.37
N PRO A 438 6.74 24.30 -5.82
CA PRO A 438 6.77 24.10 -4.38
C PRO A 438 7.04 25.42 -3.64
N MET A 439 6.50 25.53 -2.44
CA MET A 439 6.78 26.66 -1.55
C MET A 439 8.27 26.79 -1.32
N LEU A 440 8.70 28.01 -1.08
CA LEU A 440 10.07 28.26 -0.68
C LEU A 440 10.33 27.65 0.70
N VAL A 441 11.43 26.97 0.84
CA VAL A 441 11.87 26.42 2.13
C VAL A 441 12.58 27.51 2.89
N ALA A 442 12.04 27.90 4.03
CA ALA A 442 12.62 28.91 4.90
C ALA A 442 13.80 28.35 5.71
N ALA A 443 14.75 29.21 6.02
CA ALA A 443 15.75 28.86 6.99
C ALA A 443 15.13 28.73 8.39
N SER A 444 15.42 27.63 9.08
CA SER A 444 15.02 27.37 10.47
C SER A 444 16.17 27.48 11.47
N GLY A 445 17.41 27.51 10.98
CA GLY A 445 18.59 27.64 11.82
C GLY A 445 19.84 28.05 11.04
N ILE A 446 20.82 28.55 11.78
CA ILE A 446 22.18 28.81 11.29
C ILE A 446 23.13 28.02 12.16
N GLU A 447 23.84 27.08 11.56
CA GLU A 447 24.82 26.20 12.20
C GLU A 447 26.24 26.50 11.70
N GLY A 448 27.24 25.82 12.27
CA GLY A 448 28.65 25.96 11.86
C GLY A 448 29.36 27.21 12.38
N LEU A 449 28.67 28.00 13.21
CA LEU A 449 29.27 29.19 13.85
C LEU A 449 29.65 28.90 15.30
N PRO A 450 30.79 29.44 15.80
CA PRO A 450 31.17 29.30 17.19
C PRO A 450 30.22 30.09 18.11
N ASP A 451 30.08 29.65 19.35
CA ASP A 451 29.26 30.36 20.36
C ASP A 451 29.90 31.70 20.79
N ALA A 452 31.22 31.82 20.67
CA ALA A 452 31.97 33.05 20.86
C ALA A 452 33.28 32.99 20.08
N LEU A 453 33.80 34.14 19.71
CA LEU A 453 35.04 34.27 18.96
C LEU A 453 36.02 35.17 19.71
N THR A 454 37.22 34.67 19.97
CA THR A 454 38.30 35.46 20.55
C THR A 454 39.36 35.69 19.49
N LEU A 455 39.67 36.96 19.23
CA LEU A 455 40.67 37.37 18.21
C LEU A 455 41.71 38.28 18.86
N HIS A 456 42.87 38.35 18.22
CA HIS A 456 43.83 39.36 18.55
C HIS A 456 43.81 40.50 17.53
N TYR A 457 44.22 41.66 17.94
CA TYR A 457 44.32 42.83 17.07
C TYR A 457 45.03 42.50 15.76
N LYS A 458 44.42 42.83 14.63
CA LYS A 458 44.77 42.52 13.24
C LYS A 458 44.57 41.08 12.79
N ASP A 459 44.01 40.22 13.62
CA ASP A 459 43.60 38.89 13.15
C ASP A 459 42.49 39.01 12.11
N THR A 460 42.50 38.05 11.20
CA THR A 460 41.45 37.87 10.20
C THR A 460 40.99 36.42 10.22
N VAL A 461 39.68 36.19 10.26
CA VAL A 461 39.08 34.86 10.21
C VAL A 461 37.84 34.90 9.33
N THR A 462 37.56 33.85 8.62
CA THR A 462 36.31 33.74 7.83
C THR A 462 35.35 32.80 8.54
N LEU A 463 34.17 33.28 8.81
CA LEU A 463 33.08 32.49 9.36
C LEU A 463 32.24 31.91 8.22
N THR A 464 31.97 30.59 8.27
CA THR A 464 31.23 29.86 7.25
C THR A 464 29.95 29.27 7.85
N PRO A 465 28.87 30.02 7.86
CA PRO A 465 27.58 29.54 8.35
C PRO A 465 27.00 28.50 7.42
N MET A 466 26.27 27.54 7.98
CA MET A 466 25.44 26.59 7.26
C MET A 466 23.98 26.83 7.62
N LEU A 467 23.15 27.04 6.63
CA LEU A 467 21.72 27.18 6.84
C LEU A 467 21.06 25.80 6.97
N VAL A 468 20.11 25.69 7.86
CA VAL A 468 19.30 24.48 8.10
C VAL A 468 17.85 24.82 7.78
N PRO A 469 17.13 23.95 7.04
CA PRO A 469 17.58 22.69 6.43
C PRO A 469 18.52 22.93 5.22
N GLU A 470 19.17 21.87 4.73
CA GLU A 470 20.15 21.98 3.64
C GLU A 470 19.52 22.44 2.31
N ASP A 471 18.23 22.14 2.12
CA ASP A 471 17.43 22.48 0.94
C ASP A 471 16.77 23.86 1.02
N VAL A 472 17.17 24.71 1.98
CA VAL A 472 16.68 26.10 2.07
C VAL A 472 16.77 26.81 0.72
N SER A 473 15.69 27.55 0.37
CA SER A 473 15.58 28.15 -0.96
C SER A 473 16.52 29.33 -1.20
N ASP A 474 16.76 30.14 -0.18
CA ASP A 474 17.76 31.21 -0.21
C ASP A 474 18.96 30.86 0.67
N LYS A 475 20.03 30.41 0.03
CA LYS A 475 21.29 30.01 0.69
C LYS A 475 22.21 31.16 1.03
N THR A 476 21.77 32.38 0.80
CA THR A 476 22.61 33.54 1.09
C THR A 476 22.54 33.91 2.57
N VAL A 477 23.59 34.59 3.05
CA VAL A 477 23.64 35.17 4.38
C VAL A 477 24.14 36.59 4.30
N ARG A 478 23.79 37.39 5.28
CA ARG A 478 24.32 38.75 5.45
C ARG A 478 24.85 38.92 6.85
N TRP A 479 26.00 39.58 6.91
CA TRP A 479 26.70 39.83 8.15
C TRP A 479 26.65 41.30 8.54
N TYR A 480 26.52 41.52 9.84
CA TYR A 480 26.57 42.83 10.47
C TYR A 480 27.46 42.77 11.70
N SER A 481 28.11 43.90 12.03
CA SER A 481 28.81 44.06 13.28
C SER A 481 28.14 45.15 14.07
N SER A 482 27.95 44.95 15.37
CA SER A 482 27.41 45.98 16.28
C SER A 482 28.39 47.13 16.50
N ASP A 483 29.68 46.87 16.38
CA ASP A 483 30.73 47.91 16.36
C ASP A 483 31.83 47.59 15.38
N ILE A 484 31.76 48.23 14.21
CA ILE A 484 32.72 48.03 13.11
C ILE A 484 34.10 48.52 13.41
N HIS A 485 34.29 49.33 14.49
CA HIS A 485 35.62 49.83 14.90
C HIS A 485 36.35 48.82 15.78
N ILE A 486 35.65 47.88 16.41
CA ILE A 486 36.25 46.79 17.18
C ILE A 486 36.54 45.62 16.27
N ALA A 487 35.52 45.10 15.57
CA ALA A 487 35.68 44.09 14.55
C ALA A 487 34.74 44.38 13.39
N SER A 488 35.28 44.47 12.19
CA SER A 488 34.48 44.58 10.97
C SER A 488 34.26 43.20 10.37
N VAL A 489 33.11 43.00 9.73
CA VAL A 489 32.82 41.79 8.98
C VAL A 489 32.42 42.14 7.54
N ASN A 490 32.90 41.36 6.59
CA ASN A 490 32.45 41.51 5.21
C ASN A 490 31.02 40.97 5.11
N PRO A 491 30.03 41.77 4.65
CA PRO A 491 28.64 41.42 4.66
C PRO A 491 28.26 40.13 3.88
N SER A 492 29.08 39.78 2.88
CA SER A 492 28.78 38.65 1.97
C SER A 492 29.68 37.44 2.17
N THR A 493 30.95 37.65 2.59
CA THR A 493 31.93 36.58 2.71
C THR A 493 32.12 36.06 4.12
N GLY A 494 31.65 36.81 5.14
CA GLY A 494 31.88 36.46 6.53
C GLY A 494 33.33 36.64 7.01
N GLU A 495 34.18 37.33 6.22
CA GLU A 495 35.54 37.66 6.63
C GLU A 495 35.50 38.71 7.76
N VAL A 496 35.94 38.31 8.93
CA VAL A 496 36.03 39.14 10.14
C VAL A 496 37.44 39.67 10.29
N ARG A 497 37.58 40.98 10.58
CA ARG A 497 38.85 41.62 10.86
C ARG A 497 38.81 42.31 12.19
N ALA A 498 39.73 41.95 13.08
CA ALA A 498 39.89 42.56 14.38
C ALA A 498 40.65 43.90 14.25
N LEU A 499 39.97 45.01 14.58
CA LEU A 499 40.46 46.37 14.32
C LEU A 499 40.91 47.11 15.58
N SER A 500 40.26 46.86 16.73
CA SER A 500 40.63 47.45 18.00
C SER A 500 40.23 46.54 19.17
N ARG A 501 40.88 46.73 20.30
CA ARG A 501 40.54 46.02 21.53
C ARG A 501 39.14 46.38 22.00
N GLY A 502 38.35 45.40 22.36
CA GLY A 502 36.98 45.59 22.86
C GLY A 502 36.11 44.36 22.62
N GLU A 503 34.85 44.53 22.86
CA GLU A 503 33.83 43.49 22.63
C GLU A 503 32.81 44.03 21.64
N THR A 504 32.38 43.17 20.72
CA THR A 504 31.34 43.46 19.75
C THR A 504 30.56 42.19 19.48
N VAL A 505 29.43 42.29 18.80
CA VAL A 505 28.62 41.15 18.38
C VAL A 505 28.51 41.17 16.87
N LEU A 506 28.85 40.06 16.26
CA LEU A 506 28.54 39.82 14.85
C LEU A 506 27.19 39.14 14.72
N THR A 507 26.39 39.64 13.84
CA THR A 507 25.05 39.08 13.57
C THR A 507 25.07 38.53 12.15
N CYS A 508 24.83 37.22 12.02
CA CYS A 508 24.55 36.55 10.76
C CYS A 508 23.04 36.47 10.57
N VAL A 509 22.55 36.90 9.44
CA VAL A 509 21.13 36.86 9.08
C VAL A 509 20.98 36.02 7.83
N SER A 510 20.04 35.05 7.81
CA SER A 510 19.71 34.30 6.60
C SER A 510 19.18 35.25 5.50
N GLY A 511 19.38 34.87 4.23
CA GLY A 511 18.96 35.70 3.09
C GLY A 511 17.46 35.97 3.08
N ASP A 512 16.66 35.02 3.53
CA ASP A 512 15.21 35.14 3.72
C ASP A 512 14.81 36.01 4.93
N GLY A 513 15.74 36.29 5.82
CA GLY A 513 15.52 37.13 7.01
C GLY A 513 14.81 36.44 8.17
N PHE A 514 14.52 35.14 8.09
CA PHE A 514 13.79 34.44 9.17
C PHE A 514 14.64 34.05 10.36
N VAL A 515 15.94 33.87 10.14
CA VAL A 515 16.84 33.41 11.20
C VAL A 515 18.04 34.33 11.35
N THR A 516 18.35 34.60 12.61
CA THR A 516 19.56 35.33 12.98
C THR A 516 20.39 34.53 13.98
N LYS A 517 21.69 34.61 13.87
CA LYS A 517 22.65 34.03 14.83
C LYS A 517 23.66 35.08 15.22
N GLU A 518 23.81 35.29 16.50
CA GLU A 518 24.78 36.20 17.08
C GLU A 518 26.04 35.44 17.48
N VAL A 519 27.19 36.05 17.24
CA VAL A 519 28.51 35.57 17.64
C VAL A 519 29.20 36.69 18.40
N PRO A 520 29.25 36.63 19.72
CA PRO A 520 30.05 37.55 20.52
C PRO A 520 31.52 37.47 20.14
N VAL A 521 32.12 38.59 19.93
CA VAL A 521 33.54 38.70 19.56
C VAL A 521 34.28 39.54 20.57
N SER A 522 35.35 38.97 21.13
CA SER A 522 36.26 39.68 22.01
C SER A 522 37.62 39.86 21.27
N VAL A 523 38.06 41.06 21.17
CA VAL A 523 39.35 41.41 20.59
C VAL A 523 40.30 41.88 21.69
N ASP A 524 41.45 41.25 21.81
CA ASP A 524 42.48 41.67 22.74
C ASP A 524 43.86 41.78 22.00
N TYR A 525 44.83 42.26 22.69
CA TYR A 525 46.18 42.27 22.17
C TYR A 525 46.94 41.00 22.55
N THR A 526 47.82 40.50 21.68
CA THR A 526 48.76 39.45 22.05
C THR A 526 49.75 39.97 23.11
N VAL A 527 50.37 39.06 23.83
CA VAL A 527 51.42 39.42 24.81
C VAL A 527 52.52 40.31 24.17
N GLY A 528 52.90 40.01 22.92
CA GLY A 528 53.89 40.81 22.18
C GLY A 528 53.35 42.21 21.84
N GLN A 529 52.09 42.33 21.45
CA GLN A 529 51.46 43.63 21.18
C GLN A 529 51.34 44.46 22.46
N TRP A 530 50.97 43.83 23.59
CA TRP A 530 50.99 44.47 24.88
C TRP A 530 52.37 45.00 25.28
N LEU A 531 53.40 44.18 25.07
CA LEU A 531 54.78 44.61 25.34
C LEU A 531 55.17 45.85 24.51
N ILE A 532 54.80 45.86 23.21
CA ILE A 532 55.08 47.02 22.34
C ILE A 532 54.29 48.25 22.83
N ILE A 533 53.02 48.11 23.21
CA ILE A 533 52.21 49.21 23.72
C ILE A 533 52.82 49.78 25.00
N ILE A 534 53.23 48.91 25.93
CA ILE A 534 53.91 49.35 27.19
C ILE A 534 55.25 50.02 26.93
N LEU A 535 56.03 49.48 26.04
CA LEU A 535 57.36 50.04 25.70
C LEU A 535 57.29 51.40 24.98
N LEU A 536 56.27 51.59 24.11
CA LEU A 536 56.12 52.80 23.31
C LEU A 536 55.33 53.90 24.02
N PHE A 537 54.34 53.53 24.82
CA PHE A 537 53.39 54.49 25.41
C PHE A 537 53.31 54.41 26.94
N GLY A 538 54.03 53.46 27.59
CA GLY A 538 54.04 53.34 29.06
C GLY A 538 54.44 54.60 29.80
N TRP A 539 55.24 55.45 29.16
CA TRP A 539 55.62 56.77 29.73
C TRP A 539 54.44 57.77 29.81
N ALA A 540 53.37 57.56 29.07
CA ALA A 540 52.17 58.45 29.13
C ALA A 540 51.30 58.17 30.32
N TRP A 541 51.58 57.13 31.10
CA TRP A 541 50.83 56.68 32.28
C TRP A 541 51.51 57.07 33.60
N TYR A 542 52.68 57.67 33.50
CA TYR A 542 53.39 58.35 34.58
C TYR A 542 53.41 59.86 34.29
#